data_27d4497da3332bcd765fdec92b2ee03e
#
_entry.id   27d4497da3332bcd765fdec92b2ee03e
#
_cell.length_a   1.000
_cell.length_b   1.000
_cell.length_c   1.000
_cell.angle_alpha   90.00
_cell.angle_beta   90.00
_cell.angle_gamma   90.00
#
_symmetry.space_group_name_H-M   'P 1'
#
loop_
_entity.id
_entity.type
_entity.pdbx_description
1 polymer ?
#
loop_
_entity_poly.entity_id
_entity_poly.type
_entity_poly.pdbx_seq_one_letter_code
_entity_poly.pdbx_strand_id
1 'polypeptide(L)'
;MRPDEIIPIYIVAGFLDSGKTTLIHNMLEDEGFSRGQKTLLIVCEEGMEEYDETKLAKQNVSLFMVDGEEDMISSLFNELDKKYRPERVIIEYNNVFKFAKLNTMQLPRRWELVQVITMVDATTYELQMNNMRQLMTDPMQNSDLILFNRVEEGMPISQWRRQLRAMNASTTILFEFTDGHSDDGVSDEDLPYDMKADVINITDEQFGLFYLDAMDHPQRYDDKVIRLKGQVFADPGVPKGFFGFGRLAMTCCANDIQPLTLLCRGDMRPSKAKWYTLTAKAQCVYNKAQDHDMVALMQMDATLADKPKEQYVTFN
;
A
#
# COMPACT_ATOMS: atom_id res chain seq x y z
N MET A 1 -9.66 -1.36 -28.76
CA MET A 1 -8.89 -2.32 -27.95
C MET A 1 -7.86 -3.03 -28.80
N ARG A 2 -6.60 -3.06 -28.38
CA ARG A 2 -5.56 -3.81 -29.10
C ARG A 2 -5.77 -5.30 -28.84
N PRO A 3 -5.50 -6.21 -29.80
CA PRO A 3 -5.77 -7.64 -29.66
C PRO A 3 -5.05 -8.32 -28.48
N ASP A 4 -3.98 -7.70 -27.96
CA ASP A 4 -3.10 -8.23 -26.91
C ASP A 4 -3.25 -7.50 -25.55
N GLU A 5 -4.23 -6.61 -25.41
CA GLU A 5 -4.45 -5.86 -24.18
C GLU A 5 -5.13 -6.75 -23.13
N ILE A 6 -4.53 -6.84 -21.94
CA ILE A 6 -5.09 -7.60 -20.81
C ILE A 6 -6.39 -6.98 -20.32
N ILE A 7 -7.27 -7.77 -19.78
CA ILE A 7 -8.49 -7.37 -19.08
C ILE A 7 -8.23 -7.58 -17.59
N PRO A 8 -8.00 -6.52 -16.83
CA PRO A 8 -7.69 -6.63 -15.42
C PRO A 8 -8.91 -7.10 -14.62
N ILE A 9 -8.67 -8.04 -13.69
CA ILE A 9 -9.64 -8.47 -12.69
C ILE A 9 -9.24 -7.89 -11.34
N TYR A 10 -10.20 -7.28 -10.66
CA TYR A 10 -10.11 -6.85 -9.29
C TYR A 10 -11.09 -7.67 -8.46
N ILE A 11 -10.61 -8.26 -7.36
CA ILE A 11 -11.46 -9.01 -6.43
C ILE A 11 -11.59 -8.20 -5.16
N VAL A 12 -12.82 -7.95 -4.74
CA VAL A 12 -13.14 -7.33 -3.45
C VAL A 12 -13.81 -8.39 -2.58
N ALA A 13 -13.06 -8.91 -1.63
CA ALA A 13 -13.48 -9.91 -0.65
C ALA A 13 -13.76 -9.25 0.71
N GLY A 14 -14.40 -9.98 1.61
CA GLY A 14 -14.75 -9.50 2.95
C GLY A 14 -16.09 -10.08 3.38
N PHE A 15 -16.35 -10.08 4.68
CA PHE A 15 -17.66 -10.52 5.20
C PHE A 15 -18.79 -9.62 4.72
N LEU A 16 -20.02 -10.13 4.87
CA LEU A 16 -21.23 -9.33 4.66
C LEU A 16 -21.12 -8.05 5.50
N ASP A 17 -21.55 -6.93 4.94
CA ASP A 17 -21.54 -5.59 5.55
C ASP A 17 -20.13 -5.05 5.91
N SER A 18 -19.05 -5.66 5.43
CA SER A 18 -17.69 -5.13 5.60
C SER A 18 -17.39 -3.87 4.78
N GLY A 19 -18.30 -3.41 3.94
CA GLY A 19 -18.15 -2.23 3.09
C GLY A 19 -17.67 -2.51 1.67
N LYS A 20 -17.71 -3.76 1.17
CA LYS A 20 -17.33 -4.13 -0.20
C LYS A 20 -18.06 -3.32 -1.26
N THR A 21 -19.39 -3.31 -1.17
CA THR A 21 -20.27 -2.60 -2.11
C THR A 21 -19.97 -1.11 -2.15
N THR A 22 -19.76 -0.49 -0.98
CA THR A 22 -19.35 0.92 -0.87
C THR A 22 -18.00 1.19 -1.53
N LEU A 23 -17.00 0.33 -1.28
CA LEU A 23 -15.69 0.45 -1.93
C LEU A 23 -15.83 0.36 -3.45
N ILE A 24 -16.59 -0.62 -3.95
CA ILE A 24 -16.81 -0.81 -5.40
C ILE A 24 -17.50 0.41 -6.00
N HIS A 25 -18.50 1.00 -5.33
CA HIS A 25 -19.12 2.25 -5.77
C HIS A 25 -18.10 3.38 -5.87
N ASN A 26 -17.27 3.59 -4.85
CA ASN A 26 -16.24 4.61 -4.86
C ASN A 26 -15.23 4.40 -6.00
N MET A 27 -14.80 3.14 -6.24
CA MET A 27 -13.93 2.80 -7.37
C MET A 27 -14.58 3.13 -8.72
N LEU A 28 -15.86 2.85 -8.89
CA LEU A 28 -16.58 3.13 -10.14
C LEU A 28 -16.86 4.63 -10.35
N GLU A 29 -16.96 5.41 -9.30
CA GLU A 29 -17.14 6.87 -9.33
C GLU A 29 -15.82 7.62 -9.53
N ASP A 30 -14.67 7.02 -9.18
CA ASP A 30 -13.36 7.60 -9.39
C ASP A 30 -12.98 7.65 -10.87
N GLU A 31 -12.81 8.86 -11.42
CA GLU A 31 -12.49 9.05 -12.84
C GLU A 31 -11.11 8.49 -13.21
N GLY A 32 -10.16 8.48 -12.28
CA GLY A 32 -8.82 7.93 -12.48
C GLY A 32 -8.83 6.42 -12.64
N PHE A 33 -9.71 5.74 -11.90
CA PHE A 33 -9.91 4.30 -12.01
C PHE A 33 -10.87 3.95 -13.15
N SER A 34 -12.06 4.55 -13.20
CA SER A 34 -13.13 4.17 -14.14
C SER A 34 -12.76 4.45 -15.59
N ARG A 35 -12.18 5.59 -15.91
CA ARG A 35 -11.74 6.03 -17.26
C ARG A 35 -12.78 5.78 -18.35
N GLY A 36 -14.07 5.62 -17.98
CA GLY A 36 -15.13 5.27 -18.91
C GLY A 36 -15.04 3.86 -19.53
N GLN A 37 -14.18 2.99 -19.00
CA GLN A 37 -13.99 1.63 -19.47
C GLN A 37 -15.23 0.78 -19.24
N LYS A 38 -15.48 -0.14 -20.18
CA LYS A 38 -16.57 -1.11 -20.09
C LYS A 38 -16.27 -2.12 -18.98
N THR A 39 -16.95 -1.99 -17.87
CA THR A 39 -16.72 -2.81 -16.67
C THR A 39 -17.79 -3.89 -16.55
N LEU A 40 -17.38 -5.12 -16.28
CA LEU A 40 -18.25 -6.19 -15.83
C LEU A 40 -18.12 -6.33 -14.31
N LEU A 41 -19.21 -6.09 -13.60
CA LEU A 41 -19.31 -6.31 -12.17
C LEU A 41 -20.00 -7.65 -11.91
N ILE A 42 -19.27 -8.58 -11.29
CA ILE A 42 -19.76 -9.90 -10.88
C ILE A 42 -19.97 -9.88 -9.38
N VAL A 43 -21.18 -10.15 -8.91
CA VAL A 43 -21.54 -10.12 -7.50
C VAL A 43 -21.90 -11.54 -7.06
N CYS A 44 -21.23 -12.03 -6.00
CA CYS A 44 -21.35 -13.39 -5.50
C CYS A 44 -22.16 -13.50 -4.20
N GLU A 45 -22.74 -12.38 -3.73
CA GLU A 45 -23.64 -12.39 -2.56
C GLU A 45 -24.59 -11.17 -2.61
N GLU A 46 -25.79 -11.33 -2.07
CA GLU A 46 -26.71 -10.22 -1.88
C GLU A 46 -26.41 -9.55 -0.53
N GLY A 47 -25.99 -8.28 -0.57
CA GLY A 47 -25.78 -7.44 0.61
C GLY A 47 -27.01 -6.61 0.98
N MET A 48 -26.91 -5.80 2.03
CA MET A 48 -27.95 -4.83 2.39
C MET A 48 -28.00 -3.64 1.42
N GLU A 49 -26.89 -3.31 0.78
CA GLU A 49 -26.82 -2.30 -0.28
C GLU A 49 -27.01 -2.98 -1.64
N GLU A 50 -28.03 -2.52 -2.38
CA GLU A 50 -28.34 -3.01 -3.71
C GLU A 50 -27.66 -2.13 -4.78
N TYR A 51 -27.26 -2.74 -5.88
CA TYR A 51 -26.75 -2.03 -7.04
C TYR A 51 -27.90 -1.49 -7.91
N ASP A 52 -27.95 -0.18 -8.13
CA ASP A 52 -28.86 0.44 -9.11
C ASP A 52 -28.34 0.20 -10.53
N GLU A 53 -28.93 -0.79 -11.22
CA GLU A 53 -28.56 -1.13 -12.60
C GLU A 53 -28.66 0.05 -13.57
N THR A 54 -29.60 0.98 -13.32
CA THR A 54 -29.74 2.19 -14.16
C THR A 54 -28.58 3.15 -13.98
N LYS A 55 -28.09 3.29 -12.75
CA LYS A 55 -26.90 4.09 -12.43
C LYS A 55 -25.65 3.43 -13.00
N LEU A 56 -25.49 2.12 -12.80
CA LEU A 56 -24.37 1.34 -13.34
C LEU A 56 -24.28 1.41 -14.87
N ALA A 57 -25.41 1.29 -15.56
CA ALA A 57 -25.45 1.38 -17.03
C ALA A 57 -24.95 2.74 -17.54
N LYS A 58 -25.25 3.85 -16.83
CA LYS A 58 -24.75 5.18 -17.17
C LYS A 58 -23.23 5.29 -17.01
N GLN A 59 -22.64 4.50 -16.10
CA GLN A 59 -21.19 4.41 -15.86
C GLN A 59 -20.51 3.36 -16.76
N ASN A 60 -21.21 2.80 -17.77
CA ASN A 60 -20.71 1.73 -18.63
C ASN A 60 -20.40 0.43 -17.89
N VAL A 61 -21.13 0.14 -16.81
CA VAL A 61 -20.99 -1.06 -15.98
C VAL A 61 -22.15 -2.00 -16.24
N SER A 62 -21.85 -3.28 -16.49
CA SER A 62 -22.82 -4.38 -16.60
C SER A 62 -22.76 -5.24 -15.35
N LEU A 63 -23.91 -5.50 -14.72
CA LEU A 63 -24.03 -6.33 -13.53
C LEU A 63 -24.32 -7.79 -13.91
N PHE A 64 -23.72 -8.72 -13.20
CA PHE A 64 -24.02 -10.15 -13.26
C PHE A 64 -23.97 -10.76 -11.85
N MET A 65 -25.06 -11.44 -11.46
CA MET A 65 -25.14 -12.11 -10.15
C MET A 65 -24.74 -13.58 -10.30
N VAL A 66 -24.02 -14.11 -9.32
CA VAL A 66 -23.67 -15.53 -9.18
C VAL A 66 -24.37 -16.09 -7.96
N ASP A 67 -25.20 -17.12 -8.13
CA ASP A 67 -26.04 -17.64 -7.07
C ASP A 67 -25.28 -18.54 -6.09
N GLY A 68 -24.24 -19.25 -6.54
CA GLY A 68 -23.48 -20.16 -5.69
C GLY A 68 -22.03 -20.39 -6.13
N GLU A 69 -21.22 -20.95 -5.21
CA GLU A 69 -19.83 -21.28 -5.50
C GLU A 69 -19.68 -22.27 -6.67
N GLU A 70 -20.65 -23.16 -6.85
CA GLU A 70 -20.70 -24.13 -7.95
C GLU A 70 -20.77 -23.48 -9.33
N ASP A 71 -21.38 -22.30 -9.43
CA ASP A 71 -21.52 -21.56 -10.69
C ASP A 71 -20.25 -20.82 -11.08
N MET A 72 -19.33 -20.60 -10.13
CA MET A 72 -18.03 -20.01 -10.37
C MET A 72 -17.10 -21.00 -11.08
N ILE A 73 -17.31 -21.18 -12.40
CA ILE A 73 -16.58 -22.12 -13.25
C ILE A 73 -16.05 -21.45 -14.52
N SER A 74 -15.02 -22.03 -15.12
CA SER A 74 -14.35 -21.48 -16.32
C SER A 74 -15.29 -21.27 -17.51
N SER A 75 -16.33 -22.09 -17.68
CA SER A 75 -17.32 -21.92 -18.75
C SER A 75 -18.13 -20.63 -18.57
N LEU A 76 -18.55 -20.31 -17.34
CA LEU A 76 -19.26 -19.06 -17.02
C LEU A 76 -18.42 -17.85 -17.45
N PHE A 77 -17.16 -17.77 -17.03
CA PHE A 77 -16.31 -16.62 -17.36
C PHE A 77 -16.09 -16.47 -18.88
N ASN A 78 -15.97 -17.59 -19.61
CA ASN A 78 -15.88 -17.56 -21.06
C ASN A 78 -17.18 -17.08 -21.75
N GLU A 79 -18.34 -17.40 -21.18
CA GLU A 79 -19.64 -16.91 -21.66
C GLU A 79 -19.79 -15.41 -21.37
N LEU A 80 -19.40 -14.96 -20.17
CA LEU A 80 -19.43 -13.55 -19.77
C LEU A 80 -18.51 -12.70 -20.63
N ASP A 81 -17.29 -13.20 -20.93
CA ASP A 81 -16.34 -12.51 -21.83
C ASP A 81 -16.96 -12.31 -23.23
N LYS A 82 -17.57 -13.36 -23.79
CA LYS A 82 -18.22 -13.28 -25.11
C LYS A 82 -19.43 -12.35 -25.12
N LYS A 83 -20.27 -12.41 -24.06
CA LYS A 83 -21.51 -11.65 -23.96
C LYS A 83 -21.25 -10.17 -23.72
N TYR A 84 -20.43 -9.86 -22.72
CA TYR A 84 -20.24 -8.48 -22.26
C TYR A 84 -19.02 -7.80 -22.91
N ARG A 85 -18.01 -8.54 -23.35
CA ARG A 85 -16.74 -8.02 -23.91
C ARG A 85 -16.18 -6.90 -23.04
N PRO A 86 -15.90 -7.16 -21.75
CA PRO A 86 -15.46 -6.14 -20.82
C PRO A 86 -14.04 -5.67 -21.15
N GLU A 87 -13.70 -4.49 -20.64
CA GLU A 87 -12.34 -3.93 -20.61
C GLU A 87 -11.75 -4.02 -19.22
N ARG A 88 -12.61 -4.30 -18.23
CA ARG A 88 -12.28 -4.53 -16.81
C ARG A 88 -13.32 -5.44 -16.19
N VAL A 89 -12.89 -6.22 -15.20
CA VAL A 89 -13.77 -7.06 -14.37
C VAL A 89 -13.58 -6.70 -12.91
N ILE A 90 -14.67 -6.54 -12.18
CA ILE A 90 -14.66 -6.43 -10.72
C ILE A 90 -15.51 -7.58 -10.19
N ILE A 91 -15.00 -8.30 -9.19
CA ILE A 91 -15.72 -9.40 -8.53
C ILE A 91 -15.94 -9.02 -7.07
N GLU A 92 -17.20 -8.82 -6.67
CA GLU A 92 -17.59 -8.78 -5.26
C GLU A 92 -17.72 -10.21 -4.77
N TYR A 93 -16.68 -10.64 -4.03
CA TYR A 93 -16.50 -12.05 -3.68
C TYR A 93 -17.13 -12.40 -2.34
N ASN A 94 -17.81 -13.54 -2.29
CA ASN A 94 -18.36 -14.07 -1.06
C ASN A 94 -17.31 -14.87 -0.29
N ASN A 95 -17.01 -14.47 0.96
CA ASN A 95 -16.01 -15.13 1.80
C ASN A 95 -16.33 -16.59 2.19
N VAL A 96 -17.57 -17.04 1.99
CA VAL A 96 -17.93 -18.45 2.18
C VAL A 96 -17.35 -19.34 1.07
N PHE A 97 -17.09 -18.76 -0.11
CA PHE A 97 -16.46 -19.47 -1.21
C PHE A 97 -14.96 -19.65 -0.95
N LYS A 98 -14.41 -20.82 -1.33
CA LYS A 98 -12.99 -21.13 -1.13
C LYS A 98 -12.13 -20.36 -2.12
N PHE A 99 -11.23 -19.51 -1.64
CA PHE A 99 -10.34 -18.72 -2.48
C PHE A 99 -9.43 -19.59 -3.39
N ALA A 100 -9.05 -20.77 -2.91
CA ALA A 100 -8.28 -21.75 -3.69
C ALA A 100 -8.94 -22.15 -5.01
N LYS A 101 -10.27 -22.05 -5.12
CA LYS A 101 -11.01 -22.32 -6.37
C LYS A 101 -10.69 -21.29 -7.45
N LEU A 102 -10.62 -20.01 -7.08
CA LEU A 102 -10.22 -18.93 -8.01
C LEU A 102 -8.80 -19.15 -8.53
N ASN A 103 -7.86 -19.52 -7.66
CA ASN A 103 -6.46 -19.75 -8.03
C ASN A 103 -6.27 -20.92 -9.00
N THR A 104 -7.20 -21.88 -9.02
CA THR A 104 -7.14 -23.05 -9.91
C THR A 104 -8.01 -22.93 -11.15
N MET A 105 -8.82 -21.88 -11.24
CA MET A 105 -9.76 -21.66 -12.35
C MET A 105 -9.02 -21.19 -13.60
N GLN A 106 -9.40 -21.78 -14.74
CA GLN A 106 -8.94 -21.28 -16.04
C GLN A 106 -9.79 -20.07 -16.45
N LEU A 107 -9.17 -18.91 -16.39
CA LEU A 107 -9.77 -17.65 -16.84
C LEU A 107 -9.73 -17.51 -18.37
N PRO A 108 -10.60 -16.70 -18.99
CA PRO A 108 -10.49 -16.31 -20.39
C PRO A 108 -9.10 -15.76 -20.71
N ARG A 109 -8.58 -16.04 -21.92
CA ARG A 109 -7.17 -15.83 -22.30
C ARG A 109 -6.58 -14.44 -21.98
N ARG A 110 -7.42 -13.39 -21.94
CA ARG A 110 -6.96 -12.01 -21.68
C ARG A 110 -7.26 -11.53 -20.27
N TRP A 111 -7.99 -12.32 -19.49
CA TRP A 111 -8.34 -11.95 -18.13
C TRP A 111 -7.16 -12.25 -17.21
N GLU A 112 -6.72 -11.26 -16.45
CA GLU A 112 -5.60 -11.37 -15.53
C GLU A 112 -5.98 -10.80 -14.17
N LEU A 113 -5.77 -11.58 -13.11
CA LEU A 113 -5.96 -11.13 -11.74
C LEU A 113 -4.86 -10.11 -11.41
N VAL A 114 -5.26 -8.87 -11.21
CA VAL A 114 -4.35 -7.74 -10.95
C VAL A 114 -4.30 -7.39 -9.48
N GLN A 115 -5.43 -7.49 -8.77
CA GLN A 115 -5.49 -7.11 -7.37
C GLN A 115 -6.59 -7.85 -6.62
N VAL A 116 -6.25 -8.27 -5.41
CA VAL A 116 -7.19 -8.81 -4.42
C VAL A 116 -7.21 -7.87 -3.22
N ILE A 117 -8.40 -7.35 -2.91
CA ILE A 117 -8.64 -6.47 -1.77
C ILE A 117 -9.55 -7.19 -0.79
N THR A 118 -9.13 -7.30 0.47
CA THR A 118 -10.03 -7.81 1.53
C THR A 118 -10.48 -6.65 2.42
N MET A 119 -11.81 -6.42 2.44
CA MET A 119 -12.46 -5.45 3.31
C MET A 119 -12.72 -6.05 4.68
N VAL A 120 -12.39 -5.30 5.73
CA VAL A 120 -12.56 -5.72 7.12
C VAL A 120 -13.25 -4.62 7.91
N ASP A 121 -14.37 -4.93 8.54
CA ASP A 121 -14.97 -4.06 9.55
C ASP A 121 -14.20 -4.19 10.87
N ALA A 122 -13.49 -3.11 11.26
CA ALA A 122 -12.66 -3.09 12.47
C ALA A 122 -13.47 -3.36 13.75
N THR A 123 -14.75 -2.96 13.77
CA THR A 123 -15.62 -3.12 14.94
C THR A 123 -15.99 -4.58 15.23
N THR A 124 -15.95 -5.44 14.21
CA THR A 124 -16.32 -6.87 14.31
C THR A 124 -15.13 -7.82 14.15
N TYR A 125 -13.97 -7.30 13.78
CA TYR A 125 -12.78 -8.09 13.42
C TYR A 125 -12.39 -9.13 14.47
N GLU A 126 -12.24 -8.74 15.72
CA GLU A 126 -11.82 -9.67 16.79
C GLU A 126 -12.86 -10.77 17.05
N LEU A 127 -14.15 -10.42 17.01
CA LEU A 127 -15.23 -11.38 17.15
C LEU A 127 -15.22 -12.40 16.00
N GLN A 128 -15.05 -11.93 14.77
CA GLN A 128 -15.00 -12.76 13.58
C GLN A 128 -13.75 -13.65 13.57
N MET A 129 -12.58 -13.10 13.95
CA MET A 129 -11.33 -13.88 14.06
C MET A 129 -11.41 -14.98 15.13
N ASN A 130 -12.15 -14.75 16.22
CA ASN A 130 -12.32 -15.75 17.28
C ASN A 130 -13.29 -16.86 16.88
N ASN A 131 -14.36 -16.55 16.14
CA ASN A 131 -15.43 -17.49 15.84
C ASN A 131 -15.38 -18.10 14.43
N MET A 132 -14.84 -17.38 13.45
CA MET A 132 -14.85 -17.73 12.02
C MET A 132 -13.48 -17.57 11.37
N ARG A 133 -12.42 -17.89 12.13
CA ARG A 133 -11.04 -17.62 11.76
C ARG A 133 -10.68 -18.07 10.33
N GLN A 134 -11.06 -19.27 9.94
CA GLN A 134 -10.72 -19.82 8.63
C GLN A 134 -11.34 -18.99 7.49
N LEU A 135 -12.60 -18.56 7.63
CA LEU A 135 -13.28 -17.75 6.64
C LEU A 135 -12.68 -16.33 6.54
N MET A 136 -12.14 -15.81 7.66
CA MET A 136 -11.43 -14.53 7.68
C MET A 136 -10.05 -14.63 7.03
N THR A 137 -9.29 -15.66 7.38
CA THR A 137 -7.89 -15.77 6.97
C THR A 137 -7.71 -16.21 5.53
N ASP A 138 -8.65 -16.97 4.95
CA ASP A 138 -8.55 -17.47 3.57
C ASP A 138 -8.39 -16.34 2.54
N PRO A 139 -9.26 -15.32 2.47
CA PRO A 139 -9.04 -14.20 1.57
C PRO A 139 -7.82 -13.34 1.97
N MET A 140 -7.57 -13.11 3.28
CA MET A 140 -6.45 -12.27 3.74
C MET A 140 -5.08 -12.83 3.35
N GLN A 141 -4.91 -14.15 3.33
CA GLN A 141 -3.68 -14.80 2.89
C GLN A 141 -3.39 -14.61 1.40
N ASN A 142 -4.42 -14.33 0.62
CA ASN A 142 -4.34 -14.14 -0.82
C ASN A 142 -4.49 -12.67 -1.25
N SER A 143 -4.57 -11.73 -0.30
CA SER A 143 -4.78 -10.32 -0.58
C SER A 143 -3.50 -9.55 -0.84
N ASP A 144 -3.55 -8.67 -1.84
CA ASP A 144 -2.54 -7.64 -2.06
C ASP A 144 -2.76 -6.44 -1.13
N LEU A 145 -4.04 -6.18 -0.78
CA LEU A 145 -4.45 -5.12 0.14
C LEU A 145 -5.49 -5.65 1.12
N ILE A 146 -5.27 -5.42 2.42
CA ILE A 146 -6.26 -5.60 3.47
C ILE A 146 -6.64 -4.21 3.96
N LEU A 147 -7.91 -3.82 3.76
CA LEU A 147 -8.43 -2.52 4.14
C LEU A 147 -9.40 -2.67 5.30
N PHE A 148 -9.00 -2.16 6.46
CA PHE A 148 -9.88 -2.01 7.60
C PHE A 148 -10.64 -0.69 7.47
N ASN A 149 -11.94 -0.72 7.62
CA ASN A 149 -12.75 0.47 7.75
C ASN A 149 -13.35 0.57 9.16
N ARG A 150 -14.00 1.70 9.45
CA ARG A 150 -14.65 1.97 10.75
C ARG A 150 -13.69 1.80 11.94
N VAL A 151 -12.42 2.14 11.74
CA VAL A 151 -11.43 2.13 12.80
C VAL A 151 -11.71 3.28 13.75
N GLU A 152 -11.64 3.02 15.06
CA GLU A 152 -11.79 4.01 16.12
C GLU A 152 -10.49 4.18 16.87
N GLU A 153 -10.29 5.36 17.46
CA GLU A 153 -9.11 5.65 18.24
C GLU A 153 -8.99 4.70 19.45
N GLY A 154 -7.79 4.17 19.67
CA GLY A 154 -7.51 3.20 20.74
C GLY A 154 -7.70 1.73 20.34
N MET A 155 -8.16 1.42 19.14
CA MET A 155 -8.13 0.04 18.63
C MET A 155 -6.68 -0.45 18.45
N PRO A 156 -6.39 -1.75 18.69
CA PRO A 156 -5.01 -2.28 18.70
C PRO A 156 -4.48 -2.57 17.28
N ILE A 157 -4.52 -1.56 16.40
CA ILE A 157 -4.18 -1.69 14.96
C ILE A 157 -2.78 -2.22 14.73
N SER A 158 -1.79 -1.80 15.52
CA SER A 158 -0.41 -2.30 15.42
C SER A 158 -0.30 -3.78 15.75
N GLN A 159 -1.12 -4.29 16.71
CA GLN A 159 -1.17 -5.71 17.01
C GLN A 159 -1.82 -6.50 15.85
N TRP A 160 -2.92 -5.99 15.30
CA TRP A 160 -3.59 -6.59 14.15
C TRP A 160 -2.65 -6.65 12.94
N ARG A 161 -1.96 -5.55 12.67
CA ARG A 161 -0.95 -5.47 11.60
C ARG A 161 0.12 -6.55 11.76
N ARG A 162 0.72 -6.70 12.94
CA ARG A 162 1.74 -7.75 13.18
C ARG A 162 1.21 -9.15 12.93
N GLN A 163 -0.03 -9.45 13.36
CA GLN A 163 -0.68 -10.74 13.13
C GLN A 163 -0.90 -11.01 11.64
N LEU A 164 -1.37 -10.01 10.90
CA LEU A 164 -1.63 -10.10 9.47
C LEU A 164 -0.34 -10.24 8.66
N ARG A 165 0.70 -9.47 9.01
CA ARG A 165 2.03 -9.59 8.38
C ARG A 165 2.67 -10.95 8.62
N ALA A 166 2.40 -11.61 9.74
CA ALA A 166 2.84 -12.98 9.99
C ALA A 166 2.11 -14.01 9.11
N MET A 167 0.88 -13.71 8.65
CA MET A 167 0.11 -14.57 7.73
C MET A 167 0.46 -14.31 6.26
N ASN A 168 0.60 -13.04 5.89
CA ASN A 168 0.91 -12.61 4.53
C ASN A 168 1.90 -11.44 4.58
N ALA A 169 3.19 -11.75 4.43
CA ALA A 169 4.25 -10.76 4.55
C ALA A 169 4.27 -9.73 3.40
N SER A 170 3.64 -10.01 2.26
CA SER A 170 3.63 -9.14 1.09
C SER A 170 2.41 -8.21 1.00
N THR A 171 1.35 -8.46 1.81
CA THR A 171 0.13 -7.66 1.75
C THR A 171 0.36 -6.23 2.25
N THR A 172 -0.25 -5.28 1.60
CA THR A 172 -0.42 -3.93 2.15
C THR A 172 -1.58 -3.93 3.13
N ILE A 173 -1.43 -3.25 4.26
CA ILE A 173 -2.50 -3.14 5.28
C ILE A 173 -2.77 -1.66 5.48
N LEU A 174 -4.05 -1.28 5.42
CA LEU A 174 -4.50 0.09 5.61
C LEU A 174 -5.66 0.11 6.60
N PHE A 175 -5.64 1.04 7.53
CA PHE A 175 -6.66 1.29 8.52
C PHE A 175 -7.31 2.64 8.25
N GLU A 176 -8.59 2.64 7.83
CA GLU A 176 -9.37 3.84 7.58
C GLU A 176 -10.22 4.16 8.82
N PHE A 177 -9.96 5.29 9.41
CA PHE A 177 -10.63 5.78 10.61
C PHE A 177 -11.98 6.43 10.29
N THR A 178 -12.85 6.45 11.28
CA THR A 178 -14.21 7.04 11.16
C THR A 178 -14.20 8.56 10.90
N ASP A 179 -13.10 9.24 11.18
CA ASP A 179 -12.89 10.67 10.87
C ASP A 179 -12.30 10.94 9.48
N GLY A 180 -11.99 9.86 8.73
CA GLY A 180 -11.53 9.91 7.35
C GLY A 180 -10.01 9.91 7.16
N HIS A 181 -9.21 9.88 8.25
CA HIS A 181 -7.78 9.66 8.09
C HIS A 181 -7.46 8.16 7.94
N SER A 182 -6.29 7.84 7.38
CA SER A 182 -5.81 6.48 7.22
C SER A 182 -4.44 6.31 7.87
N ASP A 183 -4.19 5.10 8.42
CA ASP A 183 -2.94 4.70 9.07
C ASP A 183 -2.55 3.28 8.57
N ASP A 184 -1.26 2.99 8.48
CA ASP A 184 -0.77 1.66 8.10
C ASP A 184 -0.57 0.73 9.31
N GLY A 185 -0.78 1.23 10.52
CA GLY A 185 -0.64 0.50 11.79
C GLY A 185 0.81 0.25 12.21
N VAL A 186 1.80 0.90 11.59
CA VAL A 186 3.20 0.81 12.02
C VAL A 186 3.40 1.57 13.31
N SER A 187 3.89 0.90 14.34
CA SER A 187 4.27 1.52 15.62
C SER A 187 5.79 1.66 15.77
N ASP A 188 6.23 2.48 16.73
CA ASP A 188 7.65 2.62 17.07
C ASP A 188 8.30 1.26 17.43
N GLU A 189 7.52 0.32 17.96
CA GLU A 189 7.98 -1.02 18.34
C GLU A 189 8.25 -1.94 17.11
N ASP A 190 7.69 -1.62 15.96
CA ASP A 190 7.90 -2.36 14.71
C ASP A 190 9.18 -1.91 13.97
N LEU A 191 9.76 -0.78 14.41
CA LEU A 191 10.99 -0.25 13.81
C LEU A 191 12.22 -0.98 14.35
N PRO A 192 13.24 -1.25 13.51
CA PRO A 192 14.44 -1.99 13.92
C PRO A 192 15.45 -1.12 14.69
N TYR A 193 15.09 0.10 15.07
CA TYR A 193 15.91 1.03 15.83
C TYR A 193 15.08 1.65 16.98
N ASP A 194 15.79 2.06 18.03
CA ASP A 194 15.14 2.57 19.24
C ASP A 194 14.71 4.04 19.07
N MET A 195 13.41 4.26 18.90
CA MET A 195 12.80 5.60 18.78
C MET A 195 12.84 6.42 20.08
N LYS A 196 13.15 5.79 21.23
CA LYS A 196 13.27 6.46 22.54
C LYS A 196 14.70 6.86 22.88
N ALA A 197 15.68 6.46 22.05
CA ALA A 197 17.09 6.81 22.25
C ALA A 197 17.33 8.33 22.09
N ASP A 198 18.25 8.90 22.87
CA ASP A 198 18.67 10.31 22.71
C ASP A 198 19.22 10.59 21.30
N VAL A 199 19.86 9.59 20.69
CA VAL A 199 20.30 9.59 19.29
C VAL A 199 19.86 8.30 18.64
N ILE A 200 18.96 8.38 17.69
CA ILE A 200 18.50 7.25 16.89
C ILE A 200 19.59 6.90 15.89
N ASN A 201 20.28 5.77 16.09
CA ASN A 201 21.33 5.31 15.20
C ASN A 201 20.73 4.42 14.11
N ILE A 202 20.80 4.87 12.88
CA ILE A 202 20.35 4.13 11.69
C ILE A 202 21.54 3.43 11.07
N THR A 203 21.54 2.10 11.08
CA THR A 203 22.60 1.30 10.42
C THR A 203 22.47 1.32 8.90
N ASP A 204 23.48 0.79 8.22
CA ASP A 204 23.49 0.73 6.75
C ASP A 204 22.31 -0.12 6.21
N GLU A 205 21.96 -1.19 6.91
CA GLU A 205 20.86 -2.11 6.56
C GLU A 205 19.46 -1.51 6.87
N GLN A 206 19.39 -0.64 7.86
CA GLN A 206 18.13 -0.02 8.32
C GLN A 206 17.76 1.22 7.49
N PHE A 207 18.71 1.77 6.70
CA PHE A 207 18.51 3.05 6.00
C PHE A 207 17.28 3.06 5.08
N GLY A 208 17.03 1.97 4.35
CA GLY A 208 15.88 1.88 3.44
C GLY A 208 14.56 1.98 4.18
N LEU A 209 14.40 1.20 5.26
CA LEU A 209 13.19 1.23 6.07
C LEU A 209 13.02 2.59 6.77
N PHE A 210 14.10 3.15 7.34
CA PHE A 210 14.08 4.50 7.92
C PHE A 210 13.61 5.54 6.91
N TYR A 211 14.13 5.49 5.67
CA TYR A 211 13.76 6.46 4.64
C TYR A 211 12.26 6.39 4.30
N LEU A 212 11.72 5.18 4.11
CA LEU A 212 10.29 4.99 3.83
C LEU A 212 9.43 5.46 5.00
N ASP A 213 9.75 5.04 6.22
CA ASP A 213 8.98 5.43 7.40
C ASP A 213 9.05 6.95 7.64
N ALA A 214 10.20 7.59 7.38
CA ALA A 214 10.33 9.05 7.49
C ALA A 214 9.55 9.81 6.42
N MET A 215 9.30 9.21 5.26
CA MET A 215 8.44 9.78 4.21
C MET A 215 6.95 9.61 4.54
N ASP A 216 6.56 8.45 5.07
CA ASP A 216 5.17 8.13 5.35
C ASP A 216 4.71 8.74 6.69
N HIS A 217 5.60 8.80 7.69
CA HIS A 217 5.31 9.28 9.05
C HIS A 217 6.28 10.38 9.51
N PRO A 218 6.38 11.52 8.83
CA PRO A 218 7.36 12.58 9.15
C PRO A 218 7.21 13.14 10.56
N GLN A 219 6.00 13.18 11.10
CA GLN A 219 5.70 13.65 12.46
C GLN A 219 6.41 12.80 13.54
N ARG A 220 6.60 11.49 13.29
CA ARG A 220 7.26 10.54 14.20
C ARG A 220 8.70 10.95 14.52
N TYR A 221 9.36 11.62 13.59
CA TYR A 221 10.75 12.04 13.70
C TYR A 221 10.92 13.49 14.14
N ASP A 222 9.84 14.22 14.32
CA ASP A 222 9.94 15.63 14.73
C ASP A 222 10.68 15.77 16.06
N ASP A 223 11.63 16.70 16.08
CA ASP A 223 12.52 17.00 17.23
C ASP A 223 13.51 15.86 17.62
N LYS A 224 13.54 14.73 16.90
CA LYS A 224 14.46 13.63 17.16
C LYS A 224 15.87 13.91 16.63
N VAL A 225 16.88 13.38 17.31
CA VAL A 225 18.27 13.39 16.82
C VAL A 225 18.57 12.07 16.14
N ILE A 226 18.98 12.14 14.89
CA ILE A 226 19.22 10.96 14.05
C ILE A 226 20.69 10.93 13.63
N ARG A 227 21.30 9.76 13.67
CA ARG A 227 22.64 9.50 13.15
C ARG A 227 22.57 8.46 12.06
N LEU A 228 23.03 8.81 10.87
CA LEU A 228 22.99 7.94 9.69
C LEU A 228 24.19 8.14 8.77
N LYS A 229 24.49 7.14 7.94
CA LYS A 229 25.56 7.19 6.95
C LYS A 229 24.98 7.44 5.55
N GLY A 230 25.58 8.37 4.82
CA GLY A 230 25.15 8.70 3.47
C GLY A 230 26.17 9.55 2.69
N GLN A 231 25.70 10.03 1.57
CA GLN A 231 26.42 10.94 0.66
C GLN A 231 25.63 12.25 0.51
N VAL A 232 26.35 13.28 0.11
CA VAL A 232 25.74 14.60 -0.19
C VAL A 232 25.44 14.68 -1.67
N PHE A 233 24.18 14.96 -1.99
CA PHE A 233 23.70 15.12 -3.36
C PHE A 233 23.42 16.59 -3.66
N ALA A 234 23.75 17.00 -4.89
CA ALA A 234 23.30 18.29 -5.41
C ALA A 234 21.85 18.16 -5.86
N ASP A 235 21.02 19.05 -5.40
CA ASP A 235 19.67 19.23 -5.90
C ASP A 235 19.53 20.67 -6.41
N PRO A 236 19.35 20.89 -7.72
CA PRO A 236 19.22 22.23 -8.30
C PRO A 236 17.99 22.99 -7.81
N GLY A 237 16.98 22.28 -7.28
CA GLY A 237 15.73 22.84 -6.79
C GLY A 237 15.76 23.36 -5.36
N VAL A 238 16.82 23.06 -4.58
CA VAL A 238 16.88 23.46 -3.16
C VAL A 238 17.53 24.83 -2.94
N PRO A 239 17.11 25.59 -1.91
CA PRO A 239 17.69 26.87 -1.55
C PRO A 239 19.17 26.78 -1.14
N LYS A 240 19.90 27.90 -1.24
CA LYS A 240 21.28 27.99 -0.74
C LYS A 240 21.34 27.63 0.75
N GLY A 241 22.28 26.75 1.12
CA GLY A 241 22.44 26.23 2.49
C GLY A 241 21.65 24.95 2.74
N PHE A 242 21.00 24.40 1.69
CA PHE A 242 20.39 23.10 1.73
C PHE A 242 21.04 22.13 0.72
N PHE A 243 20.93 20.85 0.97
CA PHE A 243 21.41 19.78 0.10
C PHE A 243 20.63 18.49 0.38
N GLY A 244 20.64 17.55 -0.56
CA GLY A 244 20.14 16.21 -0.34
C GLY A 244 21.16 15.38 0.44
N PHE A 245 20.77 14.69 1.51
CA PHE A 245 21.62 13.73 2.20
C PHE A 245 20.96 12.35 2.19
N GLY A 246 21.71 11.33 1.74
CA GLY A 246 21.12 10.01 1.65
C GLY A 246 21.99 8.99 0.92
N ARG A 247 21.36 8.01 0.28
CA ARG A 247 22.01 6.90 -0.40
C ARG A 247 21.36 6.63 -1.77
N LEU A 248 22.06 5.90 -2.61
CA LEU A 248 21.48 5.36 -3.85
C LEU A 248 20.74 4.06 -3.54
N ALA A 249 19.56 3.88 -4.10
CA ALA A 249 18.80 2.64 -4.05
C ALA A 249 18.72 1.99 -5.44
N MET A 250 18.63 0.68 -5.44
CA MET A 250 18.35 -0.13 -6.62
C MET A 250 17.04 -0.89 -6.39
N THR A 251 16.00 -0.55 -7.16
CA THR A 251 14.65 -1.10 -6.95
C THR A 251 14.45 -2.44 -7.66
N CYS A 252 14.78 -2.53 -8.94
CA CYS A 252 14.59 -3.79 -9.70
C CYS A 252 15.84 -4.26 -10.45
N CYS A 253 16.69 -3.38 -10.96
CA CYS A 253 17.91 -3.75 -11.69
C CYS A 253 18.93 -2.60 -11.72
N ALA A 254 20.16 -2.90 -12.22
CA ALA A 254 21.26 -1.93 -12.28
C ALA A 254 20.96 -0.67 -13.11
N ASN A 255 19.91 -0.67 -13.92
CA ASN A 255 19.51 0.50 -14.71
C ASN A 255 18.49 1.40 -13.97
N ASP A 256 17.99 0.95 -12.82
CA ASP A 256 17.02 1.68 -12.00
C ASP A 256 17.64 2.06 -10.65
N ILE A 257 18.65 2.93 -10.73
CA ILE A 257 19.33 3.47 -9.55
C ILE A 257 18.85 4.89 -9.31
N GLN A 258 18.22 5.10 -8.16
CA GLN A 258 17.67 6.40 -7.75
C GLN A 258 18.25 6.87 -6.41
N PRO A 259 18.42 8.18 -6.22
CA PRO A 259 18.85 8.71 -4.93
C PRO A 259 17.64 8.76 -3.95
N LEU A 260 17.80 8.14 -2.80
CA LEU A 260 16.93 8.31 -1.64
C LEU A 260 17.56 9.39 -0.76
N THR A 261 17.03 10.60 -0.81
CA THR A 261 17.62 11.74 -0.10
C THR A 261 16.57 12.46 0.75
N LEU A 262 16.97 12.80 1.95
CA LEU A 262 16.24 13.75 2.80
C LEU A 262 16.86 15.15 2.61
N LEU A 263 16.01 16.17 2.69
CA LEU A 263 16.45 17.55 2.66
C LEU A 263 17.28 17.83 3.92
N CYS A 264 18.50 18.33 3.75
CA CYS A 264 19.38 18.66 4.86
C CYS A 264 19.80 20.13 4.80
N ARG A 265 19.68 20.85 5.91
CA ARG A 265 20.23 22.19 6.09
C ARG A 265 21.60 22.10 6.76
N GLY A 266 22.62 22.69 6.12
CA GLY A 266 23.97 22.69 6.66
C GLY A 266 24.99 23.25 5.67
N ASP A 267 26.27 23.02 5.92
CA ASP A 267 27.40 23.58 5.17
C ASP A 267 28.13 22.54 4.30
N MET A 268 27.69 21.29 4.29
CA MET A 268 28.29 20.22 3.50
C MET A 268 28.14 20.49 1.99
N ARG A 269 29.11 20.02 1.24
CA ARG A 269 29.12 20.17 -0.23
C ARG A 269 29.00 18.83 -0.92
N PRO A 270 28.27 18.77 -2.05
CA PRO A 270 28.11 17.54 -2.83
C PRO A 270 29.46 16.93 -3.20
N SER A 271 29.56 15.62 -2.98
CA SER A 271 30.73 14.83 -3.38
C SER A 271 30.33 13.37 -3.57
N LYS A 272 30.31 12.90 -4.81
CA LYS A 272 29.92 11.52 -5.15
C LYS A 272 30.92 10.45 -4.63
N ALA A 273 32.13 10.85 -4.22
CA ALA A 273 33.16 9.92 -3.76
C ALA A 273 33.27 9.82 -2.24
N LYS A 274 32.62 10.72 -1.50
CA LYS A 274 32.77 10.79 -0.04
C LYS A 274 31.53 10.32 0.68
N TRP A 275 31.79 9.49 1.68
CA TRP A 275 30.77 9.05 2.63
C TRP A 275 30.92 9.80 3.94
N TYR A 276 29.80 10.09 4.58
CA TYR A 276 29.76 10.79 5.85
C TYR A 276 28.81 10.09 6.81
N THR A 277 29.18 10.11 8.08
CA THR A 277 28.21 9.89 9.17
C THR A 277 27.69 11.27 9.58
N LEU A 278 26.42 11.51 9.34
CA LEU A 278 25.71 12.72 9.72
C LEU A 278 24.96 12.50 11.03
N THR A 279 25.12 13.41 11.97
CA THR A 279 24.22 13.56 13.13
C THR A 279 23.42 14.83 12.92
N ALA A 280 22.12 14.72 12.89
CA ALA A 280 21.22 15.83 12.58
C ALA A 280 19.97 15.78 13.46
N LYS A 281 19.41 16.93 13.75
CA LYS A 281 18.09 17.06 14.34
C LYS A 281 17.05 17.04 13.24
N ALA A 282 16.11 16.11 13.31
CA ALA A 282 15.00 16.05 12.38
C ALA A 282 13.91 17.06 12.76
N GLN A 283 13.27 17.62 11.74
CA GLN A 283 12.12 18.50 11.88
C GLN A 283 11.07 18.11 10.85
N CYS A 284 9.84 17.99 11.26
CA CYS A 284 8.71 17.88 10.35
C CYS A 284 8.39 19.24 9.75
N VAL A 285 8.46 19.37 8.44
CA VAL A 285 8.24 20.63 7.71
C VAL A 285 7.27 20.41 6.56
N TYR A 286 6.35 21.38 6.38
CA TYR A 286 5.41 21.31 5.28
C TYR A 286 6.05 21.70 3.94
N ASN A 287 5.99 20.81 2.96
CA ASN A 287 6.48 21.03 1.61
C ASN A 287 5.36 21.57 0.71
N LYS A 288 5.36 22.87 0.48
CA LYS A 288 4.35 23.54 -0.37
C LYS A 288 4.31 23.08 -1.82
N ALA A 289 5.41 22.54 -2.35
CA ALA A 289 5.47 22.11 -3.75
C ALA A 289 4.83 20.73 -3.96
N GLN A 290 4.79 19.91 -2.94
CA GLN A 290 4.26 18.55 -2.97
C GLN A 290 2.98 18.39 -2.14
N ASP A 291 2.58 19.45 -1.40
CA ASP A 291 1.37 19.52 -0.58
C ASP A 291 1.32 18.44 0.53
N HIS A 292 2.48 18.14 1.13
CA HIS A 292 2.59 17.22 2.27
C HIS A 292 3.73 17.58 3.22
N ASP A 293 3.67 17.00 4.45
CA ASP A 293 4.73 17.10 5.43
C ASP A 293 5.92 16.22 5.05
N MET A 294 7.13 16.64 5.38
CA MET A 294 8.36 15.88 5.14
C MET A 294 9.36 16.08 6.27
N VAL A 295 10.28 15.11 6.41
CA VAL A 295 11.42 15.26 7.33
C VAL A 295 12.50 16.10 6.68
N ALA A 296 12.91 17.17 7.37
CA ALA A 296 14.11 17.93 7.07
C ALA A 296 15.16 17.72 8.19
N LEU A 297 16.41 17.53 7.80
CA LEU A 297 17.51 17.29 8.73
C LEU A 297 18.31 18.58 8.97
N MET A 298 18.44 18.98 10.21
CA MET A 298 19.28 20.10 10.63
C MET A 298 20.63 19.55 11.08
N GLN A 299 21.68 19.73 10.26
CA GLN A 299 23.03 19.23 10.54
C GLN A 299 23.53 19.73 11.90
N MET A 300 23.93 18.80 12.75
CA MET A 300 24.62 19.08 14.05
C MET A 300 26.11 18.75 13.96
N ASP A 301 26.41 17.58 13.39
CA ASP A 301 27.79 17.12 13.19
C ASP A 301 27.88 16.26 11.92
N ALA A 302 29.06 16.24 11.28
CA ALA A 302 29.32 15.40 10.13
C ALA A 302 30.80 14.98 10.09
N THR A 303 31.04 13.68 10.10
CA THR A 303 32.38 13.10 10.03
C THR A 303 32.53 12.23 8.78
N LEU A 304 33.74 12.19 8.23
CA LEU A 304 34.08 11.27 7.13
C LEU A 304 33.86 9.82 7.61
N ALA A 305 33.29 9.03 6.75
CA ALA A 305 33.01 7.62 7.00
C ALA A 305 33.53 6.74 5.86
N ASP A 306 33.78 5.48 6.17
CA ASP A 306 34.08 4.48 5.17
C ASP A 306 32.82 4.13 4.37
N LYS A 307 33.05 3.77 3.10
CA LYS A 307 31.97 3.27 2.24
C LYS A 307 31.30 2.06 2.87
N PRO A 308 29.96 1.98 2.90
CA PRO A 308 29.27 0.81 3.41
C PRO A 308 29.58 -0.44 2.58
N LYS A 309 29.44 -1.61 3.19
CA LYS A 309 29.65 -2.90 2.52
C LYS A 309 28.69 -3.04 1.33
N GLU A 310 27.41 -2.73 1.54
CA GLU A 310 26.39 -2.65 0.50
C GLU A 310 26.24 -1.19 0.07
N GLN A 311 26.65 -0.88 -1.16
CA GLN A 311 26.62 0.49 -1.66
C GLN A 311 25.20 0.99 -1.93
N TYR A 312 24.34 0.09 -2.43
CA TYR A 312 22.96 0.40 -2.77
C TYR A 312 22.03 -0.09 -1.69
N VAL A 313 20.99 0.69 -1.43
CA VAL A 313 19.87 0.28 -0.61
C VAL A 313 19.01 -0.68 -1.42
N THR A 314 18.57 -1.78 -0.82
CA THR A 314 17.63 -2.72 -1.38
C THR A 314 16.45 -2.86 -0.42
N PHE A 315 15.25 -3.10 -0.94
CA PHE A 315 14.00 -3.25 -0.19
C PHE A 315 13.53 -4.72 -0.15
N ASN A 316 14.48 -5.66 -0.05
CA ASN A 316 14.20 -7.10 0.00
C ASN A 316 13.74 -7.54 1.39
#